data_ea76394a8cd8954caa333c7ad9ca9206
#
_entry.id   ea76394a8cd8954caa333c7ad9ca9206
#
_cell.length_a   1.000
_cell.length_b   1.000
_cell.length_c   1.000
_cell.angle_alpha   90.00
_cell.angle_beta   90.00
_cell.angle_gamma   90.00
#
_symmetry.space_group_name_H-M   'P 1'
#
loop_
_entity.id
_entity.type
_entity.pdbx_description
1 polymer ?
#
loop_
_entity_poly.entity_id
_entity_poly.type
_entity_poly.pdbx_seq_one_letter_code
_entity_poly.pdbx_strand_id
1 'polypeptide(L)' 'MYSIKYICGHVQVYDRNGKFLFSADNEREAREELEDYEEFAA' A
#
# COMPACT_ATOMS: atom_id res chain seq x y z
N MET A 1 -5.31 8.87 -3.31
CA MET A 1 -3.94 8.88 -2.79
C MET A 1 -3.82 7.86 -1.66
N TYR A 2 -2.73 7.15 -1.60
CA TYR A 2 -2.54 6.07 -0.63
C TYR A 2 -1.54 6.47 0.42
N SER A 3 -1.64 5.83 1.58
CA SER A 3 -0.72 6.06 2.68
C SER A 3 0.05 4.79 2.97
N ILE A 4 1.33 4.96 3.32
CA ILE A 4 2.18 3.83 3.66
C ILE A 4 2.69 4.02 5.08
N LYS A 5 2.53 2.99 5.91
CA LYS A 5 3.04 3.00 7.27
C LYS A 5 4.17 2.00 7.40
N TYR A 6 5.22 2.43 8.08
CA TYR A 6 6.37 1.57 8.33
C TYR A 6 6.23 0.93 9.70
N ILE A 7 6.13 -0.38 9.73
CA ILE A 7 6.00 -1.14 10.96
C ILE A 7 7.12 -2.15 10.99
N CYS A 8 7.63 -2.47 12.16
CA CYS A 8 8.79 -3.32 12.31
C CYS A 8 8.86 -4.40 11.23
N GLY A 9 9.85 -4.30 10.37
CA GLY A 9 10.13 -5.33 9.39
C GLY A 9 9.23 -5.37 8.17
N HIS A 10 8.22 -4.48 8.08
CA HIS A 10 7.34 -4.49 6.90
C HIS A 10 6.62 -3.16 6.78
N VAL A 11 5.88 -3.00 5.69
CA VAL A 11 5.09 -1.79 5.46
C VAL A 11 3.63 -2.18 5.29
N GLN A 12 2.74 -1.28 5.70
CA GLN A 12 1.30 -1.46 5.51
C GLN A 12 0.77 -0.32 4.65
N VAL A 13 -0.15 -0.65 3.74
CA VAL A 13 -0.68 0.32 2.81
C VAL A 13 -2.16 0.54 3.08
N TYR A 14 -2.56 1.82 3.12
CA TYR A 14 -3.93 2.23 3.39
C TYR A 14 -4.42 3.11 2.26
N ASP A 15 -5.72 3.09 2.02
CA ASP A 15 -6.30 3.97 1.01
C ASP A 15 -6.50 5.36 1.60
N ARG A 16 -7.07 6.25 0.79
CA ARG A 16 -7.25 7.64 1.21
C ARG A 16 -8.27 7.78 2.33
N ASN A 17 -9.11 6.79 2.54
CA ASN A 17 -10.08 6.80 3.62
C ASN A 17 -9.51 6.20 4.90
N GLY A 18 -8.27 5.75 4.87
CA GLY A 18 -7.66 5.14 6.04
C GLY A 18 -7.95 3.66 6.17
N LYS A 19 -8.49 3.05 5.13
CA LYS A 19 -8.81 1.63 5.17
C LYS A 19 -7.59 0.80 4.79
N PHE A 20 -7.30 -0.23 5.57
CA PHE A 20 -6.18 -1.12 5.29
C PHE A 20 -6.40 -1.86 3.97
N LEU A 21 -5.38 -1.85 3.12
CA LEU A 21 -5.44 -2.56 1.85
C LEU A 21 -4.62 -3.83 1.87
N PHE A 22 -3.33 -3.70 2.14
CA PHE A 22 -2.44 -4.86 2.15
C PHE A 22 -1.14 -4.49 2.84
N SER A 23 -0.31 -5.48 3.10
CA SER A 23 1.03 -5.26 3.64
C SER A 23 2.06 -5.84 2.69
N ALA A 24 3.30 -5.35 2.80
CA ALA A 24 4.40 -5.80 1.96
C ALA A 24 5.67 -5.84 2.78
N ASP A 25 6.70 -6.49 2.24
CA ASP A 25 7.96 -6.61 2.95
C ASP A 25 8.75 -5.31 2.95
N ASN A 26 8.60 -4.50 1.91
CA ASN A 26 9.30 -3.24 1.81
C ASN A 26 8.50 -2.28 0.93
N GLU A 27 8.99 -1.03 0.87
CA GLU A 27 8.28 0.01 0.15
C GLU A 27 8.22 -0.29 -1.35
N ARG A 28 9.25 -0.87 -1.89
CA ARG A 28 9.29 -1.17 -3.32
C ARG A 28 8.15 -2.11 -3.70
N GLU A 29 7.97 -3.18 -2.92
CA GLU A 29 6.90 -4.12 -3.20
C GLU A 29 5.54 -3.47 -3.00
N ALA A 30 5.43 -2.61 -2.00
CA ALA A 30 4.18 -1.91 -1.78
C ALA A 30 3.81 -1.06 -2.98
N ARG A 31 4.77 -0.38 -3.57
CA ARG A 31 4.51 0.45 -4.74
C ARG A 31 4.09 -0.38 -5.94
N GLU A 32 4.72 -1.52 -6.13
CA GLU A 32 4.36 -2.38 -7.24
C GLU A 32 2.93 -2.89 -7.10
N GLU A 33 2.54 -3.25 -5.90
CA GLU A 33 1.17 -3.70 -5.67
C GLU A 33 0.18 -2.54 -5.86
N LEU A 34 0.57 -1.34 -5.44
CA LEU A 34 -0.30 -0.19 -5.60
C LEU A 34 -0.61 0.11 -7.05
N GLU A 35 0.31 -0.15 -7.95
CA GLU A 35 0.04 0.08 -9.36
C GLU A 35 -1.15 -0.74 -9.83
N ASP A 36 -1.24 -1.99 -9.37
CA ASP A 36 -2.39 -2.82 -9.70
C ASP A 36 -3.67 -2.24 -9.12
N TYR A 37 -3.60 -1.76 -7.89
CA TYR A 37 -4.77 -1.17 -7.25
C TYR A 37 -5.26 0.07 -7.99
N GLU A 38 -4.32 0.88 -8.47
CA GLU A 38 -4.70 2.09 -9.18
C GLU A 38 -5.36 1.77 -10.50
N GLU A 39 -4.91 0.72 -11.19
CA GLU A 39 -5.57 0.31 -12.40
C GLU A 39 -6.99 -0.14 -12.15
N PHE A 40 -7.20 -0.85 -11.05
CA PHE A 40 -8.54 -1.30 -10.69
C PHE A 40 -9.44 -0.14 -10.36
N ALA A 41 -8.91 0.88 -9.70
CA ALA A 41 -9.69 2.02 -9.26
C ALA A 41 -10.10 2.92 -10.42
N ALA A 42 -9.39 2.82 -11.51
CA ALA A 42 -9.73 3.65 -12.69
C ALA A 42 -10.88 3.05 -13.50
#